data_74c209d4500ecf63be1ba7af789e655b
#
_entry.id   74c209d4500ecf63be1ba7af789e655b
#
_cell.length_a   1.000
_cell.length_b   1.000
_cell.length_c   1.000
_cell.angle_alpha   90.00
_cell.angle_beta   90.00
_cell.angle_gamma   90.00
#
_symmetry.space_group_name_H-M   'P 1'
#
loop_
_entity.id
_entity.type
_entity.pdbx_description
1 polymer ?
#
loop_
_entity_poly.entity_id
_entity_poly.type
_entity_poly.pdbx_seq_one_letter_code
_entity_poly.pdbx_strand_id
1 'polypeptide(L)'
;PLVLERGEEADKRQETVENFWKNGILDPDSNVQFGEGGAGTFSDGKLNTLVKDTFGRGKEVLSRFVEAGAPSEILYQQKPHLGTDQLVGIVQFMRHQIEEMGGEFRFRSTVTDLMIRDRKLNAVIVNAKEEIPAEICILAPGHSARDTFAMLEKHNINMEPKSFAVGVRVEHPQTMINQDLYGEPENDRLGASSYKVT
;
A
#
# COMPACT_ATOMS: atom_id res chain seq x y z
N PRO A 1 -0.44 -12.84 15.21
CA PRO A 1 0.71 -12.23 14.54
C PRO A 1 1.04 -10.87 15.15
N LEU A 2 2.31 -10.41 15.01
CA LEU A 2 2.74 -9.07 15.30
C LEU A 2 3.04 -8.37 13.97
N VAL A 3 2.44 -7.20 13.76
CA VAL A 3 2.68 -6.34 12.60
C VAL A 3 3.49 -5.13 13.06
N LEU A 4 4.65 -4.93 12.45
CA LEU A 4 5.54 -3.81 12.71
C LEU A 4 5.46 -2.85 11.53
N GLU A 5 4.98 -1.63 11.76
CA GLU A 5 4.90 -0.57 10.77
C GLU A 5 5.79 0.59 11.18
N ARG A 6 6.63 1.04 10.25
CA ARG A 6 7.55 2.17 10.45
C ARG A 6 6.80 3.47 10.72
N GLY A 7 5.72 3.72 9.99
CA GLY A 7 4.94 4.95 10.09
C GLY A 7 3.84 4.91 11.13
N GLU A 8 2.93 5.85 11.01
CA GLU A 8 1.77 6.00 11.88
C GLU A 8 0.58 5.15 11.41
N GLU A 9 -0.38 4.98 12.30
CA GLU A 9 -1.73 4.52 11.99
C GLU A 9 -2.44 5.46 11.01
N ALA A 10 -3.43 4.97 10.30
CA ALA A 10 -3.96 5.60 9.08
C ALA A 10 -4.50 7.04 9.30
N ASP A 11 -5.17 7.31 10.40
CA ASP A 11 -5.69 8.64 10.75
C ASP A 11 -4.58 9.64 11.07
N LYS A 12 -3.62 9.30 11.92
CA LYS A 12 -2.46 10.15 12.21
C LYS A 12 -1.56 10.34 10.98
N ARG A 13 -1.44 9.28 10.17
CA ARG A 13 -0.72 9.35 8.91
C ARG A 13 -1.38 10.34 7.96
N GLN A 14 -2.72 10.38 7.90
CA GLN A 14 -3.44 11.35 7.09
C GLN A 14 -3.08 12.78 7.51
N GLU A 15 -3.09 13.08 8.80
CA GLU A 15 -2.68 14.39 9.33
C GLU A 15 -1.24 14.75 8.91
N THR A 16 -0.33 13.79 9.00
CA THR A 16 1.08 13.96 8.61
C THR A 16 1.23 14.26 7.12
N VAL A 17 0.49 13.56 6.27
CA VAL A 17 0.49 13.75 4.81
C VAL A 17 -0.12 15.11 4.44
N GLU A 18 -1.24 15.49 5.04
CA GLU A 18 -1.88 16.80 4.84
C GLU A 18 -0.95 17.94 5.27
N ASN A 19 -0.25 17.77 6.40
CA ASN A 19 0.70 18.74 6.91
C ASN A 19 1.90 18.91 5.95
N PHE A 20 2.39 17.80 5.40
CA PHE A 20 3.43 17.85 4.35
C PHE A 20 2.96 18.64 3.13
N TRP A 21 1.77 18.41 2.64
CA TRP A 21 1.23 19.14 1.48
C TRP A 21 1.02 20.63 1.74
N LYS A 22 0.66 21.01 2.97
CA LYS A 22 0.46 22.42 3.35
C LYS A 22 1.78 23.17 3.62
N ASN A 23 2.72 22.52 4.28
CA ASN A 23 3.89 23.19 4.86
C ASN A 23 5.22 22.72 4.28
N GLY A 24 5.23 21.67 3.43
CA GLY A 24 6.45 21.09 2.87
C GLY A 24 7.32 20.33 3.88
N ILE A 25 6.81 20.05 5.09
CA ILE A 25 7.56 19.34 6.14
C ILE A 25 7.32 17.85 5.99
N LEU A 26 8.35 17.15 5.51
CA LEU A 26 8.30 15.69 5.33
C LEU A 26 8.67 14.96 6.62
N ASP A 27 7.81 14.07 7.08
CA ASP A 27 8.17 13.01 8.02
C ASP A 27 8.76 11.82 7.23
N PRO A 28 10.04 11.46 7.40
CA PRO A 28 10.67 10.40 6.61
C PRO A 28 10.11 9.01 6.91
N ASP A 29 9.53 8.81 8.08
CA ASP A 29 9.01 7.52 8.53
C ASP A 29 7.49 7.40 8.39
N SER A 30 6.74 8.52 8.25
CA SER A 30 5.28 8.50 8.06
C SER A 30 4.86 9.52 7.00
N ASN A 31 4.50 9.05 5.81
CA ASN A 31 4.22 9.91 4.65
C ASN A 31 3.39 9.15 3.62
N VAL A 32 3.35 9.62 2.36
CA VAL A 32 2.61 8.95 1.27
C VAL A 32 3.18 7.56 0.88
N GLN A 33 4.37 7.19 1.34
CA GLN A 33 5.02 5.90 1.04
C GLN A 33 4.97 4.94 2.22
N PHE A 34 5.08 5.45 3.44
CA PHE A 34 5.18 4.68 4.68
C PHE A 34 4.04 5.00 5.63
N GLY A 35 3.64 4.02 6.42
CA GLY A 35 2.53 4.07 7.35
C GLY A 35 1.45 3.06 7.00
N GLU A 36 0.49 2.89 7.89
CA GLU A 36 -0.60 1.92 7.76
C GLU A 36 -1.30 2.01 6.40
N GLY A 37 -1.50 0.85 5.75
CA GLY A 37 -2.10 0.74 4.42
C GLY A 37 -1.12 0.95 3.25
N GLY A 38 0.15 1.33 3.53
CA GLY A 38 1.19 1.49 2.50
C GLY A 38 0.92 2.63 1.52
N ALA A 39 1.66 2.68 0.41
CA ALA A 39 1.56 3.74 -0.59
C ALA A 39 0.19 3.79 -1.31
N GLY A 40 -0.58 2.70 -1.29
CA GLY A 40 -1.91 2.63 -1.91
C GLY A 40 -2.93 3.55 -1.26
N THR A 41 -2.87 3.73 0.06
CA THR A 41 -3.85 4.49 0.84
C THR A 41 -3.95 5.96 0.41
N PHE A 42 -2.83 6.58 0.01
CA PHE A 42 -2.79 7.99 -0.42
C PHE A 42 -2.45 8.13 -1.91
N SER A 43 -2.77 7.12 -2.71
CA SER A 43 -2.63 7.15 -4.17
C SER A 43 -4.00 7.37 -4.84
N ASP A 44 -4.07 7.12 -6.14
CA ASP A 44 -5.32 7.24 -6.91
C ASP A 44 -6.29 6.05 -6.71
N GLY A 45 -6.01 5.14 -5.79
CA GLY A 45 -6.93 4.08 -5.37
C GLY A 45 -7.24 3.00 -6.40
N LYS A 46 -6.43 2.87 -7.43
CA LYS A 46 -6.59 1.81 -8.44
C LYS A 46 -6.29 0.44 -7.85
N LEU A 47 -7.23 -0.49 -8.00
CA LEU A 47 -7.09 -1.88 -7.57
C LEU A 47 -6.70 -2.82 -8.72
N ASN A 48 -6.10 -2.30 -9.76
CA ASN A 48 -5.74 -3.06 -10.95
C ASN A 48 -4.48 -3.91 -10.70
N THR A 49 -4.52 -5.15 -11.18
CA THR A 49 -3.36 -6.04 -11.18
C THR A 49 -3.23 -6.76 -12.52
N LEU A 50 -1.98 -7.06 -12.92
CA LEU A 50 -1.69 -7.91 -14.07
C LEU A 50 -1.53 -9.39 -13.67
N VAL A 51 -1.62 -9.70 -12.38
CA VAL A 51 -1.52 -11.07 -11.88
C VAL A 51 -2.78 -11.84 -12.27
N LYS A 52 -2.60 -13.01 -12.92
CA LYS A 52 -3.71 -13.92 -13.19
C LYS A 52 -4.17 -14.59 -11.89
N ASP A 53 -5.42 -14.41 -11.54
CA ASP A 53 -6.00 -14.95 -10.30
C ASP A 53 -6.44 -16.42 -10.46
N THR A 54 -5.46 -17.29 -10.65
CA THR A 54 -5.67 -18.73 -10.87
C THR A 54 -6.35 -19.44 -9.68
N PHE A 55 -6.18 -18.89 -8.47
CA PHE A 55 -6.65 -19.50 -7.23
C PHE A 55 -7.76 -18.72 -6.53
N GLY A 56 -8.29 -17.68 -7.14
CA GLY A 56 -9.33 -16.81 -6.55
C GLY A 56 -8.84 -15.90 -5.42
N ARG A 57 -7.54 -15.76 -5.21
CA ARG A 57 -6.98 -14.96 -4.12
C ARG A 57 -7.22 -13.46 -4.29
N GLY A 58 -7.16 -12.97 -5.52
CA GLY A 58 -7.49 -11.58 -5.82
C GLY A 58 -8.96 -11.28 -5.52
N LYS A 59 -9.86 -12.19 -5.89
CA LYS A 59 -11.28 -12.07 -5.56
C LYS A 59 -11.52 -12.09 -4.05
N GLU A 60 -10.81 -12.95 -3.31
CA GLU A 60 -10.88 -12.98 -1.86
C GLU A 60 -10.46 -11.65 -1.24
N VAL A 61 -9.36 -11.05 -1.70
CA VAL A 61 -8.91 -9.72 -1.22
C VAL A 61 -9.99 -8.67 -1.47
N LEU A 62 -10.58 -8.62 -2.67
CA LEU A 62 -11.66 -7.68 -2.97
C LEU A 62 -12.90 -7.92 -2.10
N SER A 63 -13.22 -9.19 -1.81
CA SER A 63 -14.31 -9.52 -0.88
C SER A 63 -14.06 -8.99 0.52
N ARG A 64 -12.83 -9.08 1.03
CA ARG A 64 -12.45 -8.49 2.33
C ARG A 64 -12.57 -6.97 2.32
N PHE A 65 -12.26 -6.31 1.21
CA PHE A 65 -12.47 -4.87 1.10
C PHE A 65 -13.97 -4.51 1.14
N VAL A 66 -14.83 -5.31 0.51
CA VAL A 66 -16.29 -5.12 0.58
C VAL A 66 -16.80 -5.34 2.01
N GLU A 67 -16.34 -6.37 2.70
CA GLU A 67 -16.64 -6.60 4.13
C GLU A 67 -16.20 -5.40 5.00
N ALA A 68 -15.10 -4.75 4.63
CA ALA A 68 -14.59 -3.55 5.28
C ALA A 68 -15.28 -2.24 4.83
N GLY A 69 -16.34 -2.32 4.02
CA GLY A 69 -17.14 -1.17 3.62
C GLY A 69 -16.88 -0.63 2.21
N ALA A 70 -16.05 -1.31 1.41
CA ALA A 70 -15.90 -0.93 0.00
C ALA A 70 -17.19 -1.22 -0.79
N PRO A 71 -17.49 -0.44 -1.85
CA PRO A 71 -18.62 -0.72 -2.74
C PRO A 71 -18.52 -2.12 -3.36
N SER A 72 -19.65 -2.85 -3.40
CA SER A 72 -19.70 -4.21 -3.98
C SER A 72 -19.33 -4.26 -5.46
N GLU A 73 -19.42 -3.16 -6.16
CA GLU A 73 -19.07 -2.96 -7.55
C GLU A 73 -17.62 -3.33 -7.87
N ILE A 74 -16.71 -3.20 -6.90
CA ILE A 74 -15.29 -3.58 -7.10
C ILE A 74 -15.10 -5.07 -7.41
N LEU A 75 -16.10 -5.94 -7.09
CA LEU A 75 -16.03 -7.36 -7.35
C LEU A 75 -16.23 -7.73 -8.84
N TYR A 76 -16.86 -6.85 -9.62
CA TYR A 76 -17.18 -7.12 -11.02
C TYR A 76 -16.72 -6.03 -11.99
N GLN A 77 -16.31 -4.87 -11.50
CA GLN A 77 -15.74 -3.83 -12.35
C GLN A 77 -14.39 -4.27 -12.93
N GLN A 78 -14.19 -3.98 -14.22
CA GLN A 78 -12.94 -4.33 -14.90
C GLN A 78 -11.73 -3.53 -14.39
N LYS A 79 -11.96 -2.30 -13.92
CA LYS A 79 -10.94 -1.39 -13.39
C LYS A 79 -11.45 -0.78 -12.08
N PRO A 80 -11.51 -1.59 -11.00
CA PRO A 80 -12.03 -1.10 -9.75
C PRO A 80 -11.14 0.00 -9.17
N HIS A 81 -11.79 0.97 -8.56
CA HIS A 81 -11.16 2.13 -7.95
C HIS A 81 -11.81 2.41 -6.60
N LEU A 82 -10.98 2.69 -5.59
CA LEU A 82 -11.42 3.12 -4.26
C LEU A 82 -10.79 4.47 -3.93
N GLY A 83 -11.61 5.44 -3.53
CA GLY A 83 -11.10 6.73 -3.05
C GLY A 83 -10.23 6.59 -1.80
N THR A 84 -9.34 7.54 -1.60
CA THR A 84 -8.45 7.58 -0.41
C THR A 84 -9.24 7.70 0.88
N ASP A 85 -10.37 8.40 0.86
CA ASP A 85 -11.32 8.53 1.96
C ASP A 85 -11.87 7.17 2.43
N GLN A 86 -12.17 6.28 1.49
CA GLN A 86 -12.64 4.93 1.77
C GLN A 86 -11.51 4.01 2.23
N LEU A 87 -10.33 4.12 1.61
CA LEU A 87 -9.19 3.25 1.92
C LEU A 87 -8.71 3.38 3.36
N VAL A 88 -8.71 4.58 3.93
CA VAL A 88 -8.37 4.79 5.35
C VAL A 88 -9.29 3.97 6.25
N GLY A 89 -10.61 4.06 6.06
CA GLY A 89 -11.58 3.30 6.86
C GLY A 89 -11.47 1.78 6.67
N ILE A 90 -11.22 1.32 5.44
CA ILE A 90 -11.03 -0.10 5.11
C ILE A 90 -9.80 -0.66 5.84
N VAL A 91 -8.69 0.05 5.81
CA VAL A 91 -7.43 -0.39 6.45
C VAL A 91 -7.60 -0.44 7.97
N GLN A 92 -8.23 0.57 8.58
CA GLN A 92 -8.55 0.57 10.00
C GLN A 92 -9.45 -0.60 10.41
N PHE A 93 -10.50 -0.87 9.63
CA PHE A 93 -11.38 -2.01 9.86
C PHE A 93 -10.61 -3.33 9.83
N MET A 94 -9.75 -3.54 8.83
CA MET A 94 -8.94 -4.74 8.72
C MET A 94 -7.96 -4.89 9.90
N ARG A 95 -7.36 -3.79 10.37
CA ARG A 95 -6.54 -3.80 11.58
C ARG A 95 -7.34 -4.27 12.79
N HIS A 96 -8.50 -3.67 13.05
CA HIS A 96 -9.35 -4.03 14.19
C HIS A 96 -9.75 -5.51 14.14
N GLN A 97 -10.10 -6.04 12.96
CA GLN A 97 -10.39 -7.48 12.82
C GLN A 97 -9.19 -8.36 13.23
N ILE A 98 -7.97 -7.98 12.84
CA ILE A 98 -6.76 -8.72 13.21
C ILE A 98 -6.51 -8.62 14.72
N GLU A 99 -6.72 -7.45 15.32
CA GLU A 99 -6.58 -7.23 16.77
C GLU A 99 -7.62 -8.04 17.56
N GLU A 100 -8.86 -8.09 17.12
CA GLU A 100 -9.92 -8.93 17.70
C GLU A 100 -9.58 -10.43 17.65
N MET A 101 -8.85 -10.86 16.64
CA MET A 101 -8.33 -12.22 16.53
C MET A 101 -7.05 -12.48 17.34
N GLY A 102 -6.60 -11.50 18.14
CA GLY A 102 -5.40 -11.59 18.98
C GLY A 102 -4.11 -11.22 18.26
N GLY A 103 -4.17 -10.52 17.13
CA GLY A 103 -3.01 -9.88 16.51
C GLY A 103 -2.61 -8.59 17.24
N GLU A 104 -1.39 -8.14 17.01
CA GLU A 104 -0.86 -6.90 17.57
C GLU A 104 -0.28 -6.04 16.46
N PHE A 105 -0.54 -4.73 16.51
CA PHE A 105 0.09 -3.73 15.63
C PHE A 105 0.96 -2.80 16.46
N ARG A 106 2.16 -2.55 15.98
CA ARG A 106 3.08 -1.56 16.54
C ARG A 106 3.49 -0.59 15.46
N PHE A 107 3.03 0.64 15.60
CA PHE A 107 3.40 1.77 14.76
C PHE A 107 4.71 2.41 15.24
N ARG A 108 5.33 3.23 14.43
CA ARG A 108 6.66 3.82 14.68
C ARG A 108 7.70 2.76 15.05
N SER A 109 7.58 1.59 14.42
CA SER A 109 8.37 0.39 14.73
C SER A 109 9.10 -0.09 13.47
N THR A 110 10.25 0.51 13.21
CA THR A 110 11.09 0.17 12.06
C THR A 110 11.93 -1.04 12.37
N VAL A 111 11.83 -2.10 11.56
CA VAL A 111 12.78 -3.22 11.63
C VAL A 111 14.10 -2.76 11.02
N THR A 112 15.11 -2.63 11.86
CA THR A 112 16.43 -2.07 11.50
C THR A 112 17.49 -3.14 11.28
N ASP A 113 17.29 -4.36 11.81
CA ASP A 113 18.22 -5.46 11.62
C ASP A 113 17.54 -6.82 11.85
N LEU A 114 18.22 -7.90 11.45
CA LEU A 114 17.82 -9.29 11.64
C LEU A 114 18.88 -10.06 12.41
N MET A 115 18.49 -10.83 13.41
CA MET A 115 19.36 -11.78 14.06
C MET A 115 19.26 -13.16 13.40
N ILE A 116 20.27 -13.49 12.61
CA ILE A 116 20.33 -14.76 11.89
C ILE A 116 21.50 -15.59 12.46
N ARG A 117 21.19 -16.80 12.93
CA ARG A 117 22.18 -17.78 13.41
C ARG A 117 21.92 -19.12 12.74
N ASP A 118 22.96 -19.78 12.29
CA ASP A 118 22.87 -21.08 11.61
C ASP A 118 21.85 -21.09 10.45
N ARG A 119 21.80 -20.00 9.67
CA ARG A 119 20.88 -19.79 8.56
C ARG A 119 19.39 -19.77 8.97
N LYS A 120 19.10 -19.49 10.24
CA LYS A 120 17.74 -19.36 10.77
C LYS A 120 17.54 -17.98 11.37
N LEU A 121 16.37 -17.41 11.16
CA LEU A 121 15.96 -16.21 11.87
C LEU A 121 15.71 -16.55 13.34
N ASN A 122 16.25 -15.75 14.24
CA ASN A 122 16.06 -15.88 15.68
C ASN A 122 15.33 -14.68 16.27
N ALA A 123 15.57 -13.47 15.72
CA ALA A 123 14.92 -12.27 16.17
C ALA A 123 14.95 -11.18 15.09
N VAL A 124 14.11 -10.18 15.24
CA VAL A 124 14.19 -8.89 14.51
C VAL A 124 14.58 -7.79 15.49
N ILE A 125 15.36 -6.82 15.03
CA ILE A 125 15.73 -5.63 15.82
C ILE A 125 14.87 -4.47 15.40
N VAL A 126 14.17 -3.88 16.35
CA VAL A 126 13.26 -2.74 16.12
C VAL A 126 13.90 -1.45 16.63
N ASN A 127 13.88 -0.41 15.83
CA ASN A 127 14.39 0.92 16.14
C ASN A 127 15.84 0.92 16.65
N ALA A 128 16.66 -0.03 16.19
CA ALA A 128 18.04 -0.27 16.61
C ALA A 128 18.22 -0.52 18.12
N LYS A 129 17.19 -0.95 18.84
CA LYS A 129 17.20 -1.07 20.31
C LYS A 129 16.51 -2.34 20.81
N GLU A 130 15.32 -2.64 20.33
CA GLU A 130 14.49 -3.72 20.86
C GLU A 130 14.72 -4.98 20.04
N GLU A 131 15.06 -6.08 20.73
CA GLU A 131 15.13 -7.41 20.14
C GLU A 131 13.81 -8.14 20.36
N ILE A 132 13.14 -8.52 19.26
CA ILE A 132 11.89 -9.27 19.30
C ILE A 132 12.17 -10.66 18.73
N PRO A 133 12.04 -11.73 19.53
CA PRO A 133 12.21 -13.10 19.06
C PRO A 133 11.23 -13.41 17.92
N ALA A 134 11.72 -13.99 16.83
CA ALA A 134 10.95 -14.37 15.69
C ALA A 134 11.60 -15.52 14.91
N GLU A 135 10.83 -16.57 14.65
CA GLU A 135 11.27 -17.69 13.81
C GLU A 135 10.84 -17.49 12.34
N ILE A 136 9.75 -16.76 12.14
CA ILE A 136 9.18 -16.46 10.82
C ILE A 136 8.93 -14.97 10.73
N CYS A 137 9.42 -14.36 9.66
CA CYS A 137 9.18 -12.96 9.34
C CYS A 137 8.70 -12.84 7.91
N ILE A 138 7.58 -12.13 7.72
CA ILE A 138 7.06 -11.78 6.39
C ILE A 138 7.51 -10.35 6.10
N LEU A 139 8.38 -10.19 5.12
CA LEU A 139 8.86 -8.89 4.67
C LEU A 139 7.91 -8.30 3.63
N ALA A 140 7.26 -7.21 3.98
CA ALA A 140 6.39 -6.45 3.11
C ALA A 140 6.71 -4.94 3.14
N PRO A 141 8.00 -4.52 2.98
CA PRO A 141 8.46 -3.17 3.25
C PRO A 141 8.02 -2.15 2.19
N GLY A 142 7.45 -2.61 1.08
CA GLY A 142 7.16 -1.78 -0.08
C GLY A 142 8.42 -1.43 -0.88
N HIS A 143 8.22 -0.78 -2.00
CA HIS A 143 9.28 -0.47 -2.97
C HIS A 143 10.27 0.60 -2.49
N SER A 144 9.87 1.48 -1.59
CA SER A 144 10.66 2.67 -1.20
C SER A 144 11.56 2.44 0.03
N ALA A 145 11.48 1.29 0.70
CA ALA A 145 12.25 0.97 1.90
C ALA A 145 13.71 0.59 1.59
N ARG A 146 14.49 1.55 1.08
CA ARG A 146 15.88 1.32 0.62
C ARG A 146 16.82 0.92 1.73
N ASP A 147 16.62 1.44 2.93
CA ASP A 147 17.33 1.06 4.16
C ASP A 147 17.10 -0.41 4.52
N THR A 148 15.86 -0.89 4.40
CA THR A 148 15.54 -2.31 4.58
C THR A 148 16.25 -3.17 3.53
N PHE A 149 16.27 -2.78 2.26
CA PHE A 149 17.01 -3.52 1.23
C PHE A 149 18.51 -3.55 1.51
N ALA A 150 19.11 -2.43 1.93
CA ALA A 150 20.51 -2.39 2.32
C ALA A 150 20.82 -3.29 3.53
N MET A 151 19.90 -3.38 4.48
CA MET A 151 19.98 -4.29 5.63
C MET A 151 19.94 -5.77 5.17
N LEU A 152 19.02 -6.12 4.27
CA LEU A 152 18.92 -7.47 3.71
C LEU A 152 20.17 -7.88 2.95
N GLU A 153 20.78 -6.96 2.18
CA GLU A 153 22.03 -7.17 1.47
C GLU A 153 23.19 -7.49 2.43
N LYS A 154 23.30 -6.76 3.54
CA LYS A 154 24.31 -7.03 4.59
C LYS A 154 24.21 -8.44 5.13
N HIS A 155 23.03 -9.02 5.21
CA HIS A 155 22.79 -10.39 5.63
C HIS A 155 22.95 -11.43 4.52
N ASN A 156 23.37 -11.02 3.31
CA ASN A 156 23.48 -11.87 2.13
C ASN A 156 22.16 -12.59 1.78
N ILE A 157 21.04 -11.94 2.03
CA ILE A 157 19.73 -12.43 1.59
C ILE A 157 19.64 -12.20 0.09
N ASN A 158 19.36 -13.27 -0.66
CA ASN A 158 19.31 -13.18 -2.12
C ASN A 158 18.21 -12.23 -2.58
N MET A 159 18.59 -11.25 -3.39
CA MET A 159 17.69 -10.30 -4.02
C MET A 159 18.02 -10.20 -5.50
N GLU A 160 17.00 -10.14 -6.33
CA GLU A 160 17.15 -10.00 -7.77
C GLU A 160 16.58 -8.65 -8.23
N PRO A 161 17.28 -7.94 -9.14
CA PRO A 161 16.77 -6.70 -9.70
C PRO A 161 15.53 -7.00 -10.56
N LYS A 162 14.49 -6.20 -10.38
CA LYS A 162 13.24 -6.31 -11.13
C LYS A 162 13.03 -5.06 -11.98
N SER A 163 12.68 -5.24 -13.25
CA SER A 163 12.30 -4.15 -14.14
C SER A 163 11.06 -3.43 -13.60
N PHE A 164 11.02 -2.12 -13.77
CA PHE A 164 9.87 -1.28 -13.45
C PHE A 164 9.61 -0.29 -14.58
N ALA A 165 8.36 0.19 -14.67
CA ALA A 165 7.98 1.19 -15.66
C ALA A 165 8.39 2.59 -15.20
N VAL A 166 9.01 3.35 -16.10
CA VAL A 166 9.35 4.76 -15.92
C VAL A 166 8.60 5.57 -16.95
N GLY A 167 8.00 6.68 -16.54
CA GLY A 167 7.28 7.57 -17.44
C GLY A 167 7.05 8.93 -16.80
N VAL A 168 6.37 9.78 -17.55
CA VAL A 168 5.92 11.09 -17.09
C VAL A 168 4.43 11.07 -16.78
N ARG A 169 4.01 11.88 -15.82
CA ARG A 169 2.59 12.18 -15.61
C ARG A 169 2.14 13.18 -16.67
N VAL A 170 1.05 12.86 -17.35
CA VAL A 170 0.39 13.77 -18.28
C VAL A 170 -0.97 14.11 -17.72
N GLU A 171 -1.30 15.40 -17.69
CA GLU A 171 -2.60 15.92 -17.27
C GLU A 171 -3.24 16.69 -18.40
N HIS A 172 -4.55 16.54 -18.56
CA HIS A 172 -5.36 17.23 -19.57
C HIS A 172 -6.84 17.25 -19.13
N PRO A 173 -7.66 18.14 -19.69
CA PRO A 173 -9.08 18.17 -19.37
C PRO A 173 -9.78 16.87 -19.75
N GLN A 174 -10.65 16.36 -18.88
CA GLN A 174 -11.45 15.17 -19.15
C GLN A 174 -12.35 15.33 -20.38
N THR A 175 -12.87 16.54 -20.59
CA THR A 175 -13.71 16.87 -21.76
C THR A 175 -13.00 16.63 -23.09
N MET A 176 -11.67 16.83 -23.16
CA MET A 176 -10.89 16.53 -24.35
C MET A 176 -10.90 15.02 -24.66
N ILE A 177 -10.69 14.19 -23.63
CA ILE A 177 -10.70 12.73 -23.79
C ILE A 177 -12.10 12.20 -24.11
N ASN A 178 -13.14 12.76 -23.46
CA ASN A 178 -14.53 12.41 -23.78
C ASN A 178 -14.85 12.74 -25.25
N GLN A 179 -14.46 13.94 -25.72
CA GLN A 179 -14.68 14.35 -27.11
C GLN A 179 -14.00 13.39 -28.08
N ASP A 180 -12.77 12.95 -27.80
CA ASP A 180 -12.01 12.04 -28.66
C ASP A 180 -12.61 10.62 -28.68
N LEU A 181 -13.08 10.11 -27.55
CA LEU A 181 -13.56 8.73 -27.42
C LEU A 181 -15.07 8.57 -27.64
N TYR A 182 -15.87 9.55 -27.24
CA TYR A 182 -17.33 9.50 -27.30
C TYR A 182 -17.90 10.37 -28.42
N GLY A 183 -17.12 11.31 -28.98
CA GLY A 183 -17.56 12.29 -29.93
C GLY A 183 -18.28 13.50 -29.31
N GLU A 184 -18.36 13.57 -27.99
CA GLU A 184 -18.99 14.64 -27.22
C GLU A 184 -18.22 14.87 -25.90
N PRO A 185 -18.10 16.15 -25.44
CA PRO A 185 -17.27 16.49 -24.28
C PRO A 185 -17.87 16.03 -22.95
N GLU A 186 -19.19 15.88 -22.88
CA GLU A 186 -19.92 15.47 -21.69
C GLU A 186 -20.97 14.43 -22.04
N ASN A 187 -21.10 13.39 -21.23
CA ASN A 187 -22.10 12.34 -21.40
C ASN A 187 -22.47 11.75 -20.03
N ASP A 188 -23.67 12.08 -19.57
CA ASP A 188 -24.17 11.67 -18.25
C ASP A 188 -24.38 10.15 -18.12
N ARG A 189 -24.52 9.43 -19.23
CA ARG A 189 -24.74 7.98 -19.22
C ARG A 189 -23.44 7.18 -19.20
N LEU A 190 -22.39 7.71 -19.82
CA LEU A 190 -21.11 7.01 -19.97
C LEU A 190 -20.08 7.40 -18.90
N GLY A 191 -20.28 8.58 -18.29
CA GLY A 191 -19.34 9.14 -17.32
C GLY A 191 -18.00 9.54 -17.96
N ALA A 192 -16.93 9.55 -17.15
CA ALA A 192 -15.59 9.90 -17.61
C ALA A 192 -14.98 8.79 -18.46
N SER A 193 -14.57 9.13 -19.69
CA SER A 193 -13.86 8.20 -20.56
C SER A 193 -12.47 7.89 -20.03
N SER A 194 -12.04 6.65 -20.19
CA SER A 194 -10.71 6.19 -19.75
C SER A 194 -9.88 5.76 -20.95
N TYR A 195 -8.57 6.04 -20.90
CA TYR A 195 -7.62 5.56 -21.89
C TYR A 195 -6.39 4.95 -21.21
N LYS A 196 -5.61 4.22 -21.98
CA LYS A 196 -4.36 3.63 -21.51
C LYS A 196 -3.25 4.03 -22.48
N VAL A 197 -2.16 4.56 -21.91
CA VAL A 197 -0.92 4.82 -22.65
C VAL A 197 0.10 3.76 -22.21
N THR A 198 0.72 3.10 -23.18
CA THR A 198 1.77 2.09 -22.95
C THR A 198 2.88 2.28 -23.94
#